data_22011c5b18af5649c254fdfedbbccb07
#
_entry.id   22011c5b18af5649c254fdfedbbccb07
#
_cell.length_a   1.000
_cell.length_b   1.000
_cell.length_c   1.000
_cell.angle_alpha   90.00
_cell.angle_beta   90.00
_cell.angle_gamma   90.00
#
_symmetry.space_group_name_H-M   'P 1'
#
loop_
_entity.id
_entity.type
_entity.pdbx_description
1 polymer ?
#
loop_
_entity_poly.entity_id
_entity_poly.type
_entity_poly.pdbx_seq_one_letter_code
_entity_poly.pdbx_strand_id
1 'polypeptide(L)'
;MIGVVVTGDAKFGMDIEAVERALGRVLVMPKGKSKAQVRKMECSYASVSDLPGVDLRFENGRFMYVSVDKPTVTTRSGFKVGDPERMVIDRLKTDSTYERYDDRYDETKMHITVGKIKVVGTGATQKIQGGYLIQFISKQDRVILIEAGEAAFVSLSEREGDCNY
;
A
#
# COMPACT_ATOMS: atom_id res chain seq x y z
N MET A 1 -7.57 -10.23 -11.26
CA MET A 1 -7.17 -10.00 -9.85
C MET A 1 -5.88 -9.19 -9.86
N ILE A 2 -5.95 -7.94 -9.41
CA ILE A 2 -4.79 -7.06 -9.34
C ILE A 2 -4.18 -7.26 -7.96
N GLY A 3 -2.91 -7.67 -7.90
CA GLY A 3 -2.18 -7.83 -6.65
C GLY A 3 -0.85 -7.10 -6.72
N VAL A 4 -0.44 -6.43 -5.65
CA VAL A 4 0.94 -5.99 -5.52
C VAL A 4 1.75 -7.23 -5.12
N VAL A 5 2.59 -7.68 -6.02
CA VAL A 5 3.61 -8.66 -5.69
C VAL A 5 4.85 -7.88 -5.28
N VAL A 6 4.91 -7.54 -4.01
CA VAL A 6 6.22 -7.37 -3.39
C VAL A 6 6.77 -8.77 -3.25
N THR A 7 7.35 -9.27 -4.31
CA THR A 7 8.03 -10.55 -4.49
C THR A 7 7.88 -11.54 -3.32
N GLY A 8 7.12 -12.61 -3.52
CA GLY A 8 7.00 -13.69 -2.55
C GLY A 8 5.58 -13.88 -2.01
N ASP A 9 5.43 -14.80 -1.07
CA ASP A 9 4.16 -15.20 -0.48
C ASP A 9 3.76 -14.35 0.75
N ALA A 10 4.31 -13.14 0.92
CA ALA A 10 3.98 -12.27 2.03
C ALA A 10 2.51 -11.84 1.95
N LYS A 11 1.78 -12.05 3.05
CA LYS A 11 0.35 -11.75 3.16
C LYS A 11 0.11 -10.76 4.30
N PHE A 12 -0.87 -9.89 4.12
CA PHE A 12 -1.32 -9.01 5.19
C PHE A 12 -1.74 -9.83 6.42
N GLY A 13 -1.43 -9.31 7.61
CA GLY A 13 -1.64 -9.98 8.88
C GLY A 13 -0.45 -10.83 9.36
N MET A 14 0.56 -11.09 8.55
CA MET A 14 1.79 -11.76 8.97
C MET A 14 2.59 -10.91 9.97
N ASP A 15 3.30 -11.56 10.89
CA ASP A 15 4.31 -10.90 11.71
C ASP A 15 5.60 -10.62 10.92
N ILE A 16 6.51 -9.84 11.51
CA ILE A 16 7.75 -9.38 10.87
C ILE A 16 8.58 -10.55 10.33
N GLU A 17 8.76 -11.60 11.13
CA GLU A 17 9.59 -12.75 10.75
C GLU A 17 8.94 -13.61 9.67
N ALA A 18 7.62 -13.72 9.70
CA ALA A 18 6.88 -14.41 8.65
C ALA A 18 6.98 -13.65 7.32
N VAL A 19 6.92 -12.32 7.36
CA VAL A 19 7.12 -11.47 6.17
C VAL A 19 8.55 -11.64 5.64
N GLU A 20 9.58 -11.58 6.47
CA GLU A 20 10.97 -11.79 6.04
C GLU A 20 11.17 -13.16 5.38
N ARG A 21 10.63 -14.22 5.98
CA ARG A 21 10.70 -15.57 5.38
C ARG A 21 9.97 -15.64 4.05
N ALA A 22 8.78 -15.05 3.97
CA ALA A 22 7.98 -15.04 2.75
C ALA A 22 8.62 -14.24 1.62
N LEU A 23 9.28 -13.13 1.95
CA LEU A 23 10.02 -12.31 0.98
C LEU A 23 11.39 -12.91 0.63
N GLY A 24 11.95 -13.78 1.49
CA GLY A 24 13.35 -14.22 1.41
C GLY A 24 14.34 -13.06 1.61
N ARG A 25 13.96 -12.02 2.36
CA ARG A 25 14.69 -10.75 2.48
C ARG A 25 14.66 -10.24 3.92
N VAL A 26 15.69 -9.48 4.27
CA VAL A 26 15.79 -8.85 5.58
C VAL A 26 15.06 -7.51 5.56
N LEU A 27 14.29 -7.23 6.59
CA LEU A 27 13.66 -5.95 6.82
C LEU A 27 14.56 -5.04 7.65
N VAL A 28 14.66 -3.80 7.22
CA VAL A 28 15.39 -2.74 7.93
C VAL A 28 14.39 -2.00 8.82
N MET A 29 14.56 -2.12 10.12
CA MET A 29 13.71 -1.44 11.11
C MET A 29 14.02 0.06 11.16
N PRO A 30 13.11 0.89 11.66
CA PRO A 30 13.35 2.31 11.88
C PRO A 30 14.60 2.52 12.74
N LYS A 31 15.30 3.64 12.51
CA LYS A 31 16.56 3.96 13.19
C LYS A 31 16.41 3.83 14.71
N GLY A 32 17.32 3.07 15.33
CA GLY A 32 17.36 2.86 16.78
C GLY A 32 16.29 1.90 17.32
N LYS A 33 15.52 1.21 16.47
CA LYS A 33 14.52 0.23 16.89
C LYS A 33 14.95 -1.19 16.56
N SER A 34 14.71 -2.10 17.49
CA SER A 34 14.83 -3.55 17.26
C SER A 34 13.49 -4.13 16.76
N LYS A 35 13.52 -5.31 16.15
CA LYS A 35 12.31 -6.05 15.78
C LYS A 35 11.38 -6.28 16.98
N ALA A 36 11.95 -6.57 18.15
CA ALA A 36 11.18 -6.79 19.38
C ALA A 36 10.43 -5.53 19.83
N GLN A 37 11.03 -4.35 19.63
CA GLN A 37 10.37 -3.07 19.91
C GLN A 37 9.29 -2.79 18.88
N VAL A 38 9.58 -2.96 17.57
CA VAL A 38 8.62 -2.74 16.48
C VAL A 38 7.36 -3.60 16.65
N ARG A 39 7.49 -4.85 17.09
CA ARG A 39 6.31 -5.71 17.37
C ARG A 39 5.37 -5.16 18.44
N LYS A 40 5.87 -4.38 19.37
CA LYS A 40 5.09 -3.79 20.46
C LYS A 40 4.58 -2.39 20.15
N MET A 41 4.98 -1.82 19.02
CA MET A 41 4.53 -0.51 18.59
C MET A 41 3.15 -0.62 17.98
N GLU A 42 2.28 0.34 18.27
CA GLU A 42 0.97 0.44 17.64
C GLU A 42 1.12 0.57 16.12
N CYS A 43 2.08 1.36 15.67
CA CYS A 43 2.37 1.59 14.27
C CYS A 43 3.89 1.65 14.04
N SER A 44 4.37 1.06 12.97
CA SER A 44 5.78 1.13 12.56
C SER A 44 5.95 0.88 11.07
N TYR A 45 7.02 1.42 10.50
CA TYR A 45 7.47 1.12 9.15
C TYR A 45 8.75 0.30 9.16
N ALA A 46 8.92 -0.55 8.16
CA ALA A 46 10.18 -1.22 7.85
C ALA A 46 10.43 -1.17 6.36
N SER A 47 11.66 -0.90 5.95
CA SER A 47 12.07 -0.94 4.54
C SER A 47 12.59 -2.33 4.18
N VAL A 48 12.61 -2.66 2.90
CA VAL A 48 13.22 -3.90 2.40
C VAL A 48 14.66 -3.60 1.96
N SER A 49 15.65 -4.32 2.53
CA SER A 49 17.08 -3.97 2.43
C SER A 49 17.62 -3.79 1.01
N ASP A 50 17.12 -4.57 0.06
CA ASP A 50 17.58 -4.59 -1.34
C ASP A 50 16.51 -4.15 -2.35
N LEU A 51 15.41 -3.58 -1.87
CA LEU A 51 14.35 -3.00 -2.67
C LEU A 51 14.12 -1.53 -2.27
N PRO A 52 14.95 -0.61 -2.75
CA PRO A 52 14.79 0.80 -2.42
C PRO A 52 13.42 1.32 -2.87
N GLY A 53 12.78 2.10 -2.01
CA GLY A 53 11.45 2.66 -2.25
C GLY A 53 10.30 1.69 -1.96
N VAL A 54 10.56 0.60 -1.26
CA VAL A 54 9.51 -0.31 -0.74
C VAL A 54 9.49 -0.22 0.76
N ASP A 55 8.39 0.28 1.30
CA ASP A 55 8.14 0.39 2.72
C ASP A 55 6.91 -0.43 3.13
N LEU A 56 7.05 -1.15 4.23
CA LEU A 56 6.05 -2.02 4.81
C LEU A 56 5.56 -1.42 6.12
N ARG A 57 4.26 -1.24 6.29
CA ARG A 57 3.68 -0.77 7.54
C ARG A 57 3.17 -1.94 8.36
N PHE A 58 3.52 -1.90 9.62
CA PHE A 58 3.07 -2.84 10.64
C PHE A 58 2.21 -2.12 11.68
N GLU A 59 1.06 -2.70 11.98
CA GLU A 59 0.17 -2.28 13.05
C GLU A 59 0.14 -3.36 14.12
N ASN A 60 0.51 -3.01 15.36
CA ASN A 60 0.65 -3.97 16.45
C ASN A 60 1.46 -5.23 16.05
N GLY A 61 2.55 -5.01 15.32
CA GLY A 61 3.45 -6.05 14.82
C GLY A 61 2.90 -6.89 13.66
N ARG A 62 1.79 -6.50 13.03
CA ARG A 62 1.20 -7.18 11.89
C ARG A 62 1.35 -6.36 10.61
N PHE A 63 1.76 -7.00 9.53
CA PHE A 63 1.88 -6.40 8.20
C PHE A 63 0.51 -6.04 7.64
N MET A 64 0.25 -4.76 7.43
CA MET A 64 -1.06 -4.27 7.00
C MET A 64 -1.05 -3.48 5.70
N TYR A 65 0.11 -2.96 5.30
CA TYR A 65 0.18 -2.03 4.19
C TYR A 65 1.59 -2.00 3.59
N VAL A 66 1.67 -1.77 2.29
CA VAL A 66 2.91 -1.57 1.54
C VAL A 66 2.80 -0.34 0.66
N SER A 67 3.86 0.44 0.60
CA SER A 67 4.03 1.52 -0.38
C SER A 67 5.26 1.30 -1.24
N VAL A 68 5.18 1.72 -2.50
CA VAL A 68 6.27 1.65 -3.48
C VAL A 68 6.37 2.98 -4.20
N ASP A 69 7.47 3.71 -4.00
CA ASP A 69 7.71 5.03 -4.60
C ASP A 69 8.80 5.02 -5.68
N LYS A 70 9.39 3.85 -5.99
CA LYS A 70 10.41 3.68 -7.03
C LYS A 70 10.09 2.52 -7.98
N PRO A 71 10.61 2.54 -9.21
CA PRO A 71 10.31 1.51 -10.21
C PRO A 71 11.05 0.17 -9.96
N THR A 72 11.31 -0.14 -8.70
CA THR A 72 12.05 -1.35 -8.27
C THR A 72 11.17 -2.60 -8.21
N VAL A 73 9.86 -2.41 -8.17
CA VAL A 73 8.87 -3.49 -8.06
C VAL A 73 7.80 -3.32 -9.12
N THR A 74 7.36 -4.43 -9.67
CA THR A 74 6.25 -4.49 -10.62
C THR A 74 5.06 -5.18 -9.97
N THR A 75 3.87 -4.63 -10.09
CA THR A 75 2.65 -5.29 -9.63
C THR A 75 2.40 -6.58 -10.42
N ARG A 76 1.55 -7.47 -9.88
CA ARG A 76 1.16 -8.70 -10.59
C ARG A 76 0.52 -8.42 -11.96
N SER A 77 -0.09 -7.27 -12.13
CA SER A 77 -0.69 -6.84 -13.40
C SER A 77 0.30 -6.13 -14.32
N GLY A 78 1.57 -6.07 -13.96
CA GLY A 78 2.65 -5.51 -14.78
C GLY A 78 2.88 -4.02 -14.61
N PHE A 79 2.23 -3.33 -13.64
CA PHE A 79 2.42 -1.90 -13.40
C PHE A 79 3.57 -1.61 -12.45
N LYS A 80 4.25 -0.50 -12.66
CA LYS A 80 5.32 0.02 -11.80
C LYS A 80 5.25 1.54 -11.67
N VAL A 81 5.95 2.07 -10.71
CA VAL A 81 6.17 3.51 -10.60
C VAL A 81 6.89 4.02 -11.86
N GLY A 82 6.45 5.16 -12.38
CA GLY A 82 6.90 5.75 -13.64
C GLY A 82 6.05 5.40 -14.86
N ASP A 83 5.17 4.41 -14.77
CA ASP A 83 4.27 4.07 -15.87
C ASP A 83 3.29 5.22 -16.15
N PRO A 84 2.86 5.39 -17.42
CA PRO A 84 1.83 6.35 -17.75
C PRO A 84 0.51 6.01 -17.05
N GLU A 85 -0.16 6.99 -16.46
CA GLU A 85 -1.47 6.83 -15.82
C GLU A 85 -2.46 6.16 -16.77
N ARG A 86 -2.47 6.60 -18.03
CA ARG A 86 -3.36 6.07 -19.07
C ARG A 86 -3.23 4.55 -19.23
N MET A 87 -2.00 4.01 -19.15
CA MET A 87 -1.78 2.57 -19.26
C MET A 87 -2.49 1.80 -18.13
N VAL A 88 -2.46 2.35 -16.90
CA VAL A 88 -3.17 1.78 -15.76
C VAL A 88 -4.68 1.81 -15.99
N ILE A 89 -5.22 2.96 -16.40
CA ILE A 89 -6.65 3.15 -16.65
C ILE A 89 -7.15 2.21 -17.76
N ASP A 90 -6.44 2.15 -18.89
CA ASP A 90 -6.86 1.33 -20.03
C ASP A 90 -6.88 -0.16 -19.68
N ARG A 91 -5.92 -0.62 -18.86
CA ARG A 91 -5.91 -2.00 -18.37
C ARG A 91 -7.04 -2.27 -17.38
N LEU A 92 -7.31 -1.35 -16.47
CA LEU A 92 -8.35 -1.51 -15.46
C LEU A 92 -9.76 -1.51 -16.07
N LYS A 93 -10.00 -0.75 -17.13
CA LYS A 93 -11.29 -0.75 -17.84
C LYS A 93 -11.70 -2.12 -18.37
N THR A 94 -10.71 -2.97 -18.71
CA THR A 94 -10.98 -4.31 -19.24
C THR A 94 -11.11 -5.37 -18.15
N ASP A 95 -10.46 -5.18 -17.00
CA ASP A 95 -10.26 -6.24 -16.01
C ASP A 95 -10.97 -6.01 -14.67
N SER A 96 -11.35 -4.77 -14.33
CA SER A 96 -11.77 -4.44 -12.98
C SER A 96 -12.66 -3.21 -12.89
N THR A 97 -13.45 -3.15 -11.83
CA THR A 97 -14.09 -1.90 -11.39
C THR A 97 -13.05 -1.08 -10.64
N TYR A 98 -12.91 0.18 -10.97
CA TYR A 98 -12.02 1.11 -10.31
C TYR A 98 -12.68 2.46 -10.08
N GLU A 99 -12.20 3.19 -9.10
CA GLU A 99 -12.58 4.57 -8.84
C GLU A 99 -11.39 5.48 -9.17
N ARG A 100 -11.68 6.63 -9.77
CA ARG A 100 -10.70 7.67 -10.08
C ARG A 100 -11.17 8.97 -9.47
N TYR A 101 -10.31 9.62 -8.70
CA TYR A 101 -10.61 10.90 -8.05
C TYR A 101 -9.38 11.78 -7.91
N ASP A 102 -9.61 13.08 -7.87
CA ASP A 102 -8.56 14.07 -7.61
C ASP A 102 -8.15 14.03 -6.14
N ASP A 103 -6.86 14.26 -5.90
CA ASP A 103 -6.36 14.45 -4.53
C ASP A 103 -7.00 15.68 -3.90
N ARG A 104 -7.44 15.56 -2.66
CA ARG A 104 -8.12 16.66 -1.95
C ARG A 104 -7.19 17.82 -1.65
N TYR A 105 -5.91 17.59 -1.46
CA TYR A 105 -4.93 18.57 -1.00
C TYR A 105 -3.92 18.98 -2.09
N ASP A 106 -3.78 18.19 -3.15
CA ASP A 106 -2.86 18.44 -4.26
C ASP A 106 -3.59 18.15 -5.60
N GLU A 107 -4.22 19.17 -6.16
CA GLU A 107 -4.97 19.07 -7.44
C GLU A 107 -4.11 18.55 -8.60
N THR A 108 -2.78 18.50 -8.45
CA THR A 108 -1.88 17.94 -9.45
C THR A 108 -1.73 16.43 -9.37
N LYS A 109 -2.34 15.81 -8.34
CA LYS A 109 -2.34 14.36 -8.15
C LYS A 109 -3.71 13.76 -8.46
N MET A 110 -3.66 12.55 -8.99
CA MET A 110 -4.81 11.72 -9.30
C MET A 110 -4.69 10.38 -8.61
N HIS A 111 -5.78 9.92 -8.03
CA HIS A 111 -5.87 8.62 -7.37
C HIS A 111 -6.69 7.66 -8.22
N ILE A 112 -6.18 6.45 -8.41
CA ILE A 112 -6.88 5.33 -9.03
C ILE A 112 -6.89 4.20 -8.02
N THR A 113 -8.07 3.90 -7.48
CA THR A 113 -8.24 2.88 -6.44
C THR A 113 -8.96 1.67 -6.99
N VAL A 114 -8.44 0.49 -6.72
CA VAL A 114 -8.98 -0.80 -7.16
C VAL A 114 -9.15 -1.73 -5.97
N GLY A 115 -10.29 -2.37 -5.88
CA GLY A 115 -10.55 -3.36 -4.84
C GLY A 115 -11.99 -3.38 -4.39
N LYS A 116 -12.25 -4.26 -3.41
CA LYS A 116 -13.56 -4.38 -2.79
C LYS A 116 -13.46 -3.96 -1.33
N ILE A 117 -14.28 -2.99 -0.95
CA ILE A 117 -14.45 -2.55 0.43
C ILE A 117 -15.77 -3.11 0.96
N LYS A 118 -15.72 -3.56 2.21
CA LYS A 118 -16.95 -3.86 2.96
C LYS A 118 -17.26 -2.66 3.85
N VAL A 119 -18.33 -1.98 3.53
CA VAL A 119 -18.83 -0.83 4.31
C VAL A 119 -20.02 -1.29 5.13
N VAL A 120 -20.06 -0.93 6.40
CA VAL A 120 -21.20 -1.15 7.30
C VAL A 120 -21.70 0.18 7.85
N GLY A 121 -23.01 0.24 8.08
CA GLY A 121 -23.69 1.47 8.51
C GLY A 121 -24.24 2.28 7.34
N THR A 122 -24.94 3.34 7.64
CA THR A 122 -25.59 4.25 6.69
C THR A 122 -25.29 5.71 7.03
N GLY A 123 -25.15 6.54 6.00
CA GLY A 123 -24.92 7.98 6.18
C GLY A 123 -23.65 8.27 6.99
N ALA A 124 -23.74 9.13 8.00
CA ALA A 124 -22.62 9.55 8.84
C ALA A 124 -22.02 8.43 9.72
N THR A 125 -22.71 7.27 9.81
CA THR A 125 -22.24 6.10 10.57
C THR A 125 -21.53 5.07 9.73
N GLN A 126 -21.30 5.33 8.45
CA GLN A 126 -20.57 4.41 7.57
C GLN A 126 -19.14 4.22 8.06
N LYS A 127 -18.74 2.95 8.19
CA LYS A 127 -17.37 2.54 8.54
C LYS A 127 -16.90 1.46 7.59
N ILE A 128 -15.64 1.53 7.19
CA ILE A 128 -14.98 0.46 6.47
C ILE A 128 -14.74 -0.69 7.45
N GLN A 129 -15.33 -1.86 7.17
CA GLN A 129 -15.22 -3.05 8.03
C GLN A 129 -14.16 -4.02 7.56
N GLY A 130 -13.60 -3.81 6.39
CA GLY A 130 -12.56 -4.66 5.83
C GLY A 130 -12.50 -4.60 4.32
N GLY A 131 -11.58 -5.35 3.75
CA GLY A 131 -11.26 -5.39 2.35
C GLY A 131 -9.82 -4.97 2.11
N TYR A 132 -9.34 -5.23 0.90
CA TYR A 132 -8.00 -4.84 0.47
C TYR A 132 -8.12 -3.97 -0.76
N LEU A 133 -7.32 -2.91 -0.80
CA LEU A 133 -7.24 -1.98 -1.91
C LEU A 133 -5.83 -1.94 -2.48
N ILE A 134 -5.76 -1.63 -3.77
CA ILE A 134 -4.56 -1.13 -4.41
C ILE A 134 -4.88 0.28 -4.89
N GLN A 135 -3.98 1.20 -4.61
CA GLN A 135 -4.08 2.56 -5.07
C GLN A 135 -2.86 2.92 -5.90
N PHE A 136 -3.10 3.55 -7.03
CA PHE A 136 -2.08 4.18 -7.85
C PHE A 136 -2.25 5.68 -7.70
N ILE A 137 -1.22 6.36 -7.28
CA ILE A 137 -1.20 7.82 -7.22
C ILE A 137 -0.36 8.30 -8.38
N SER A 138 -0.93 9.15 -9.23
CA SER A 138 -0.25 9.74 -10.37
C SER A 138 -0.09 11.26 -10.21
N LYS A 139 0.95 11.79 -10.84
CA LYS A 139 1.22 13.21 -10.97
C LYS A 139 1.82 13.45 -12.34
N GLN A 140 1.33 14.47 -13.06
CA GLN A 140 1.77 14.76 -14.44
C GLN A 140 1.67 13.52 -15.34
N ASP A 141 0.50 12.84 -15.29
CA ASP A 141 0.19 11.65 -16.08
C ASP A 141 1.13 10.43 -15.86
N ARG A 142 1.86 10.40 -14.74
CA ARG A 142 2.71 9.26 -14.38
C ARG A 142 2.44 8.78 -12.96
N VAL A 143 2.46 7.48 -12.79
CA VAL A 143 2.37 6.84 -11.48
C VAL A 143 3.62 7.20 -10.68
N ILE A 144 3.42 7.83 -9.53
CA ILE A 144 4.50 8.22 -8.61
C ILE A 144 4.55 7.36 -7.35
N LEU A 145 3.43 6.71 -7.02
CA LEU A 145 3.31 5.89 -5.83
C LEU A 145 2.29 4.77 -6.07
N ILE A 146 2.60 3.58 -5.59
CA ILE A 146 1.68 2.44 -5.58
C ILE A 146 1.55 1.99 -4.12
N GLU A 147 0.33 1.87 -3.67
CA GLU A 147 0.00 1.46 -2.32
C GLU A 147 -0.91 0.25 -2.34
N ALA A 148 -0.74 -0.66 -1.39
CA ALA A 148 -1.65 -1.77 -1.21
C ALA A 148 -1.76 -2.17 0.25
N GLY A 149 -2.94 -2.59 0.66
CA GLY A 149 -3.16 -3.00 2.03
C GLY A 149 -4.60 -3.14 2.38
N GLU A 150 -4.85 -3.28 3.67
CA GLU A 150 -6.21 -3.20 4.19
C GLU A 150 -6.81 -1.83 3.88
N ALA A 151 -8.08 -1.82 3.46
CA ALA A 151 -8.76 -0.63 2.95
C ALA A 151 -8.73 0.55 3.93
N ALA A 152 -8.80 0.28 5.23
CA ALA A 152 -8.72 1.30 6.27
C ALA A 152 -7.39 2.07 6.24
N PHE A 153 -6.28 1.41 5.90
CA PHE A 153 -4.96 2.03 5.85
C PHE A 153 -4.66 2.71 4.51
N VAL A 154 -5.04 2.09 3.40
CA VAL A 154 -4.85 2.70 2.07
C VAL A 154 -5.67 3.98 1.90
N SER A 155 -6.92 4.00 2.38
CA SER A 155 -7.79 5.17 2.28
C SER A 155 -7.45 6.30 3.26
N LEU A 156 -6.68 6.01 4.32
CA LEU A 156 -6.28 6.97 5.35
C LEU A 156 -4.84 7.47 5.16
N SER A 157 -4.07 6.89 4.24
CA SER A 157 -2.64 7.17 4.07
C SER A 157 -2.30 8.66 3.87
N GLU A 158 -3.26 9.46 3.40
CA GLU A 158 -3.10 10.91 3.24
C GLU A 158 -3.55 11.73 4.45
N ARG A 159 -4.24 11.15 5.42
CA ARG A 159 -4.90 11.95 6.47
C ARG A 159 -4.25 11.86 7.84
N GLU A 160 -3.72 10.71 8.22
CA GLU A 160 -3.26 10.44 9.59
C GLU A 160 -2.14 9.39 9.63
N GLY A 161 -1.51 9.14 8.51
CA GLY A 161 -0.80 7.88 8.27
C GLY A 161 0.64 7.80 8.71
N ASP A 162 1.26 8.87 9.11
CA ASP A 162 2.62 8.77 9.61
C ASP A 162 2.58 8.25 11.04
N CYS A 163 3.20 7.09 11.23
CA CYS A 163 3.50 6.62 12.57
C CYS A 163 4.34 7.71 13.27
N ASN A 164 3.73 8.51 14.12
CA ASN A 164 4.43 9.53 14.87
C ASN A 164 5.43 8.85 15.82
N TYR A 165 6.71 9.10 15.59
CA TYR A 165 7.83 8.66 16.42
C TYR A 165 8.34 9.80 17.27
#